data_63efc4eabf9bc66c436eef17074467a5
#
_entry.id   63efc4eabf9bc66c436eef17074467a5
#
_cell.length_a   1.000
_cell.length_b   1.000
_cell.length_c   1.000
_cell.angle_alpha   90.00
_cell.angle_beta   90.00
_cell.angle_gamma   90.00
#
_symmetry.space_group_name_H-M   'P 1'
#
loop_
_entity.id
_entity.type
_entity.pdbx_description
1 polymer ?
#
loop_
_entity_poly.entity_id
_entity_poly.type
_entity_poly.pdbx_seq_one_letter_code
_entity_poly.pdbx_strand_id
1 'polypeptide(L)'
;MEVRDINVFELTIELMKIPSVSGNEQKVGAFIGEYLGSLGYDVELQEVVDGRKNVIAVASDNPELFFSTHMDTVPPFIPPTEDREKIYGRGSCDAKGIIASQIAAAEQLRAAGETRIGLLFTVDEEESSLGSKAANDLPVSAKCRYMINGEPTDNDLGIGSKGSLRMRLSTSGKAAHSAYPEMGESAIEKMVEVLSDVIGADLPGDEFFGDTTLNVGTISGGLKTNVVPPSAEAGLHIRLATDDGPVIERLNEIVGDRGELETMSCSLPVKMLEVEGFKQKVVRFTTDIPQLTNWGTPLLLGPGSILDAHTSHEYVKKEDLVAAVELYVNLGRRLLDGQVKRHR
;
A
#
# COMPACT_ATOMS: atom_id res chain seq x y z
N MET A 1 -0.22 -16.52 31.22
CA MET A 1 0.00 -15.08 31.03
C MET A 1 -1.37 -14.41 30.97
N GLU A 2 -1.56 -13.33 31.71
CA GLU A 2 -2.80 -12.56 31.62
C GLU A 2 -2.85 -11.91 30.23
N VAL A 3 -3.85 -12.25 29.44
CA VAL A 3 -4.13 -11.59 28.16
C VAL A 3 -4.78 -10.25 28.48
N ARG A 4 -4.28 -9.18 27.88
CA ARG A 4 -4.80 -7.83 28.10
C ARG A 4 -5.91 -7.53 27.12
N ASP A 5 -6.99 -6.93 27.61
CA ASP A 5 -7.99 -6.31 26.77
C ASP A 5 -7.40 -5.00 26.21
N ILE A 6 -7.28 -4.91 24.91
CA ILE A 6 -6.67 -3.76 24.22
C ILE A 6 -7.74 -2.75 23.88
N ASN A 7 -7.64 -1.54 24.45
CA ASN A 7 -8.46 -0.41 23.99
C ASN A 7 -7.95 0.09 22.63
N VAL A 8 -8.62 -0.33 21.58
CA VAL A 8 -8.23 -0.02 20.18
C VAL A 8 -8.19 1.49 19.91
N PHE A 9 -9.04 2.28 20.56
CA PHE A 9 -9.07 3.74 20.37
C PHE A 9 -7.86 4.42 20.98
N GLU A 10 -7.53 4.07 22.24
CA GLU A 10 -6.36 4.59 22.93
C GLU A 10 -5.08 4.21 22.20
N LEU A 11 -4.93 2.95 21.81
CA LEU A 11 -3.74 2.49 21.07
C LEU A 11 -3.60 3.20 19.71
N THR A 12 -4.70 3.39 18.98
CA THR A 12 -4.70 4.17 17.73
C THR A 12 -4.16 5.58 17.98
N ILE A 13 -4.68 6.28 18.99
CA ILE A 13 -4.27 7.66 19.31
C ILE A 13 -2.79 7.68 19.77
N GLU A 14 -2.34 6.73 20.56
CA GLU A 14 -0.93 6.64 20.99
C GLU A 14 0.03 6.45 19.81
N LEU A 15 -0.30 5.56 18.89
CA LEU A 15 0.46 5.37 17.65
C LEU A 15 0.48 6.64 16.78
N MET A 16 -0.67 7.31 16.64
CA MET A 16 -0.79 8.53 15.84
C MET A 16 -0.02 9.72 16.42
N LYS A 17 0.18 9.79 17.76
CA LYS A 17 0.99 10.83 18.41
C LYS A 17 2.47 10.74 18.04
N ILE A 18 2.95 9.59 17.54
CA ILE A 18 4.34 9.40 17.11
C ILE A 18 4.42 9.70 15.60
N PRO A 19 5.03 10.82 15.17
CA PRO A 19 5.22 11.12 13.75
C PRO A 19 6.05 10.02 13.09
N SER A 20 5.57 9.52 11.95
CA SER A 20 6.24 8.47 11.16
C SER A 20 6.02 8.68 9.65
N VAL A 21 6.16 9.94 9.19
CA VAL A 21 6.20 10.18 7.74
C VAL A 21 7.31 9.34 7.14
N SER A 22 7.06 8.72 5.97
CA SER A 22 8.01 7.82 5.30
C SER A 22 9.44 8.34 5.36
N GLY A 23 10.36 7.49 5.77
CA GLY A 23 11.73 7.87 6.11
C GLY A 23 12.00 8.18 7.59
N ASN A 24 10.98 8.24 8.47
CA ASN A 24 11.10 8.62 9.88
C ASN A 24 10.39 7.66 10.84
N GLU A 25 10.36 6.36 10.53
CA GLU A 25 9.57 5.34 11.26
C GLU A 25 10.27 4.79 12.52
N GLN A 26 11.52 5.18 12.79
CA GLN A 26 12.34 4.60 13.88
C GLN A 26 11.62 4.63 15.23
N LYS A 27 10.94 5.74 15.56
CA LYS A 27 10.28 5.89 16.87
C LYS A 27 9.02 5.06 16.99
N VAL A 28 8.21 4.97 15.93
CA VAL A 28 6.98 4.18 15.94
C VAL A 28 7.30 2.70 15.95
N GLY A 29 8.32 2.26 15.19
CA GLY A 29 8.79 0.87 15.22
C GLY A 29 9.32 0.45 16.58
N ALA A 30 10.12 1.31 17.25
CA ALA A 30 10.57 1.06 18.61
C ALA A 30 9.41 0.95 19.60
N PHE A 31 8.44 1.88 19.53
CA PHE A 31 7.25 1.85 20.39
C PHE A 31 6.45 0.55 20.20
N ILE A 32 6.18 0.15 18.95
CA ILE A 32 5.41 -1.07 18.65
C ILE A 32 6.18 -2.31 19.17
N GLY A 33 7.50 -2.37 18.96
CA GLY A 33 8.31 -3.49 19.43
C GLY A 33 8.29 -3.61 20.95
N GLU A 34 8.46 -2.51 21.69
CA GLU A 34 8.36 -2.49 23.17
C GLU A 34 6.95 -2.85 23.64
N TYR A 35 5.92 -2.34 22.99
CA TYR A 35 4.52 -2.62 23.32
C TYR A 35 4.21 -4.12 23.16
N LEU A 36 4.55 -4.73 22.03
CA LEU A 36 4.34 -6.16 21.77
C LEU A 36 5.18 -7.04 22.69
N GLY A 37 6.43 -6.67 22.99
CA GLY A 37 7.25 -7.34 24.00
C GLY A 37 6.60 -7.32 25.39
N SER A 38 5.96 -6.20 25.78
CA SER A 38 5.24 -6.08 27.05
C SER A 38 3.99 -6.97 27.13
N LEU A 39 3.41 -7.33 25.98
CA LEU A 39 2.31 -8.30 25.85
C LEU A 39 2.82 -9.75 25.83
N GLY A 40 4.14 -9.97 25.77
CA GLY A 40 4.77 -11.29 25.81
C GLY A 40 4.91 -11.97 24.47
N TYR A 41 4.94 -11.21 23.38
CA TYR A 41 5.40 -11.73 22.09
C TYR A 41 6.92 -11.85 22.07
N ASP A 42 7.42 -12.79 21.29
CA ASP A 42 8.82 -12.79 20.86
C ASP A 42 8.97 -11.80 19.71
N VAL A 43 9.78 -10.76 19.90
CA VAL A 43 9.87 -9.60 19.00
C VAL A 43 11.26 -9.54 18.37
N GLU A 44 11.28 -9.52 17.03
CA GLU A 44 12.44 -9.24 16.21
C GLU A 44 12.29 -7.86 15.55
N LEU A 45 13.34 -7.05 15.58
CA LEU A 45 13.44 -5.77 14.87
C LEU A 45 14.42 -5.93 13.71
N GLN A 46 13.88 -6.13 12.50
CA GLN A 46 14.68 -6.27 11.28
C GLN A 46 15.15 -4.90 10.77
N GLU A 47 16.45 -4.67 10.76
CA GLU A 47 17.02 -3.47 10.12
C GLU A 47 16.75 -3.46 8.62
N VAL A 48 16.19 -2.38 8.10
CA VAL A 48 15.88 -2.21 6.67
C VAL A 48 16.82 -1.17 6.06
N VAL A 49 16.77 0.07 6.53
CA VAL A 49 17.58 1.18 6.03
C VAL A 49 17.64 2.32 7.06
N ASP A 50 18.81 2.90 7.27
CA ASP A 50 19.03 4.11 8.07
C ASP A 50 18.38 4.08 9.48
N GLY A 51 18.46 2.93 10.16
CA GLY A 51 17.88 2.72 11.49
C GLY A 51 16.36 2.51 11.50
N ARG A 52 15.70 2.49 10.34
CA ARG A 52 14.31 2.11 10.18
C ARG A 52 14.19 0.59 10.19
N LYS A 53 13.30 0.06 11.01
CA LYS A 53 13.19 -1.37 11.25
C LYS A 53 11.76 -1.85 11.08
N ASN A 54 11.61 -2.97 10.39
CA ASN A 54 10.38 -3.73 10.49
C ASN A 54 10.22 -4.31 11.90
N VAL A 55 8.99 -4.46 12.34
CA VAL A 55 8.64 -5.13 13.59
C VAL A 55 8.01 -6.47 13.29
N ILE A 56 8.63 -7.56 13.70
CA ILE A 56 8.10 -8.90 13.61
C ILE A 56 7.83 -9.40 15.03
N ALA A 57 6.64 -9.89 15.31
CA ALA A 57 6.28 -10.41 16.63
C ALA A 57 5.52 -11.71 16.49
N VAL A 58 5.91 -12.75 17.23
CA VAL A 58 5.27 -14.05 17.17
C VAL A 58 4.80 -14.49 18.56
N ALA A 59 3.62 -15.11 18.63
CA ALA A 59 3.06 -15.61 19.88
C ALA A 59 3.56 -17.01 20.24
N SER A 60 4.17 -17.73 19.31
CA SER A 60 4.77 -19.06 19.48
C SER A 60 5.80 -19.35 18.40
N ASP A 61 6.52 -20.47 18.57
CA ASP A 61 7.51 -20.94 17.58
C ASP A 61 6.92 -21.40 16.23
N ASN A 62 5.61 -21.54 16.13
CA ASN A 62 4.94 -22.04 14.91
C ASN A 62 3.80 -21.10 14.46
N PRO A 63 4.10 -19.87 14.05
CA PRO A 63 3.08 -18.93 13.56
C PRO A 63 2.63 -19.35 12.15
N GLU A 64 1.33 -19.56 11.95
CA GLU A 64 0.74 -19.93 10.66
C GLU A 64 -0.07 -18.79 10.04
N LEU A 65 -0.54 -17.84 10.85
CA LEU A 65 -1.29 -16.66 10.44
C LEU A 65 -0.52 -15.41 10.84
N PHE A 66 -0.29 -14.50 9.89
CA PHE A 66 0.25 -13.18 10.16
C PHE A 66 -0.76 -12.09 9.83
N PHE A 67 -0.89 -11.14 10.74
CA PHE A 67 -1.44 -9.82 10.45
C PHE A 67 -0.29 -8.91 10.04
N SER A 68 -0.45 -8.15 8.98
CA SER A 68 0.57 -7.21 8.51
C SER A 68 -0.04 -5.88 8.07
N THR A 69 0.69 -4.81 8.23
CA THR A 69 0.44 -3.50 7.62
C THR A 69 1.70 -2.65 7.76
N HIS A 70 1.66 -1.40 7.28
CA HIS A 70 2.79 -0.49 7.35
C HIS A 70 2.70 0.48 8.55
N MET A 71 3.86 1.05 8.91
CA MET A 71 3.99 1.98 10.04
C MET A 71 4.18 3.43 9.60
N ASP A 72 4.59 3.64 8.34
CA ASP A 72 4.77 4.96 7.77
C ASP A 72 3.44 5.60 7.37
N THR A 73 3.51 6.87 7.08
CA THR A 73 2.38 7.68 6.61
C THR A 73 2.87 8.70 5.60
N VAL A 74 2.00 9.11 4.67
CA VAL A 74 2.31 10.25 3.78
C VAL A 74 2.41 11.56 4.55
N PRO A 75 3.19 12.56 4.06
CA PRO A 75 3.20 13.91 4.61
C PRO A 75 1.90 14.67 4.29
N PRO A 76 1.57 15.75 5.05
CA PRO A 76 2.22 16.18 6.28
C PRO A 76 1.75 15.38 7.50
N PHE A 77 2.52 15.40 8.58
CA PHE A 77 2.04 14.95 9.89
C PHE A 77 0.84 15.81 10.33
N ILE A 78 -0.27 15.14 10.68
CA ILE A 78 -1.48 15.77 11.23
C ILE A 78 -1.73 15.12 12.59
N PRO A 79 -1.62 15.86 13.72
CA PRO A 79 -1.78 15.29 15.05
C PRO A 79 -3.18 14.72 15.28
N PRO A 80 -3.33 13.69 16.12
CA PRO A 80 -4.63 13.09 16.38
C PRO A 80 -5.53 14.02 17.17
N THR A 81 -6.82 14.02 16.79
CA THR A 81 -7.94 14.54 17.57
C THR A 81 -9.08 13.54 17.51
N GLU A 82 -10.00 13.60 18.44
CA GLU A 82 -11.16 12.70 18.44
C GLU A 82 -12.44 13.41 18.89
N ASP A 83 -13.56 12.87 18.45
CA ASP A 83 -14.88 13.15 18.99
C ASP A 83 -15.56 11.83 19.45
N ARG A 84 -16.86 11.86 19.64
CA ARG A 84 -17.62 10.69 20.07
C ARG A 84 -17.58 9.54 19.06
N GLU A 85 -17.48 9.83 17.76
CA GLU A 85 -17.69 8.88 16.67
C GLU A 85 -16.41 8.55 15.91
N LYS A 86 -15.45 9.50 15.86
CA LYS A 86 -14.30 9.44 14.96
C LYS A 86 -12.99 9.76 15.66
N ILE A 87 -11.91 9.24 15.10
CA ILE A 87 -10.52 9.65 15.35
C ILE A 87 -10.00 10.27 14.07
N TYR A 88 -9.52 11.52 14.16
CA TYR A 88 -9.00 12.30 13.04
C TYR A 88 -7.50 12.44 13.12
N GLY A 89 -6.84 12.60 11.97
CA GLY A 89 -5.42 12.86 11.86
C GLY A 89 -4.72 11.86 10.95
N ARG A 90 -3.48 12.17 10.58
CA ARG A 90 -2.68 11.35 9.68
C ARG A 90 -2.38 9.99 10.30
N GLY A 91 -2.66 8.90 9.53
CA GLY A 91 -2.52 7.52 10.00
C GLY A 91 -3.75 6.99 10.74
N SER A 92 -4.84 7.77 10.87
CA SER A 92 -6.05 7.29 11.55
C SER A 92 -6.66 6.08 10.84
N CYS A 93 -6.78 6.11 9.53
CA CYS A 93 -7.18 4.96 8.71
C CYS A 93 -6.00 4.29 7.98
N ASP A 94 -4.92 5.03 7.70
CA ASP A 94 -3.82 4.56 6.87
C ASP A 94 -2.46 4.82 7.55
N ALA A 95 -1.88 3.87 8.37
CA ALA A 95 -2.50 2.60 8.74
C ALA A 95 -2.45 2.34 10.26
N LYS A 96 -2.29 3.38 11.13
CA LYS A 96 -2.10 3.19 12.59
C LYS A 96 -3.35 2.66 13.29
N GLY A 97 -4.55 3.04 12.81
CA GLY A 97 -5.79 2.44 13.27
C GLY A 97 -5.89 0.96 12.93
N ILE A 98 -5.32 0.56 11.80
CA ILE A 98 -5.21 -0.83 11.38
C ILE A 98 -4.24 -1.60 12.29
N ILE A 99 -3.05 -1.04 12.58
CA ILE A 99 -2.09 -1.64 13.52
C ILE A 99 -2.77 -1.93 14.86
N ALA A 100 -3.49 -0.93 15.41
CA ALA A 100 -4.19 -1.08 16.68
C ALA A 100 -5.26 -2.19 16.61
N SER A 101 -6.03 -2.25 15.53
CA SER A 101 -7.07 -3.27 15.32
C SER A 101 -6.48 -4.69 15.18
N GLN A 102 -5.37 -4.83 14.46
CA GLN A 102 -4.67 -6.10 14.30
C GLN A 102 -4.06 -6.59 15.61
N ILE A 103 -3.45 -5.71 16.41
CA ILE A 103 -2.93 -6.06 17.74
C ILE A 103 -4.07 -6.49 18.67
N ALA A 104 -5.19 -5.75 18.68
CA ALA A 104 -6.35 -6.11 19.49
C ALA A 104 -6.94 -7.47 19.09
N ALA A 105 -7.04 -7.75 17.79
CA ALA A 105 -7.51 -9.02 17.27
C ALA A 105 -6.57 -10.19 17.64
N ALA A 106 -5.26 -9.98 17.54
CA ALA A 106 -4.26 -10.96 17.92
C ALA A 106 -4.36 -11.30 19.41
N GLU A 107 -4.56 -10.32 20.29
CA GLU A 107 -4.76 -10.55 21.72
C GLU A 107 -6.07 -11.30 22.03
N GLN A 108 -7.16 -11.01 21.33
CA GLN A 108 -8.40 -11.77 21.49
C GLN A 108 -8.27 -13.22 21.00
N LEU A 109 -7.51 -13.48 19.93
CA LEU A 109 -7.19 -14.85 19.50
C LEU A 109 -6.34 -15.57 20.55
N ARG A 110 -5.32 -14.91 21.11
CA ARG A 110 -4.49 -15.46 22.21
C ARG A 110 -5.29 -15.75 23.47
N ALA A 111 -6.24 -14.86 23.83
CA ALA A 111 -7.17 -15.08 24.93
C ALA A 111 -8.02 -16.34 24.75
N ALA A 112 -8.35 -16.69 23.51
CA ALA A 112 -9.07 -17.90 23.14
C ALA A 112 -8.18 -19.16 23.01
N GLY A 113 -6.88 -19.04 23.32
CA GLY A 113 -5.91 -20.14 23.28
C GLY A 113 -5.22 -20.33 21.91
N GLU A 114 -5.44 -19.42 20.95
CA GLU A 114 -4.77 -19.51 19.65
C GLU A 114 -3.40 -18.81 19.72
N THR A 115 -2.34 -19.57 19.49
CA THR A 115 -0.96 -19.07 19.53
C THR A 115 -0.22 -19.15 18.20
N ARG A 116 -0.84 -19.69 17.15
CA ARG A 116 -0.24 -19.80 15.81
C ARG A 116 -0.30 -18.47 15.03
N ILE A 117 -0.17 -17.35 15.72
CA ILE A 117 -0.28 -16.01 15.17
C ILE A 117 1.02 -15.22 15.28
N GLY A 118 1.24 -14.36 14.29
CA GLY A 118 2.30 -13.38 14.26
C GLY A 118 1.80 -12.04 13.71
N LEU A 119 2.63 -11.03 13.86
CA LEU A 119 2.42 -9.66 13.42
C LEU A 119 3.66 -9.22 12.63
N LEU A 120 3.46 -8.54 11.52
CA LEU A 120 4.51 -7.93 10.70
C LEU A 120 4.13 -6.50 10.40
N PHE A 121 4.89 -5.54 10.92
CA PHE A 121 4.69 -4.13 10.60
C PHE A 121 5.90 -3.60 9.85
N THR A 122 5.67 -3.11 8.63
CA THR A 122 6.69 -2.71 7.66
C THR A 122 6.95 -1.21 7.68
N VAL A 123 8.11 -0.81 7.19
CA VAL A 123 8.46 0.58 6.90
C VAL A 123 8.39 0.84 5.39
N ASP A 124 8.22 2.12 4.98
CA ASP A 124 8.42 2.60 3.60
C ASP A 124 7.38 2.07 2.58
N GLU A 125 6.17 1.70 3.00
CA GLU A 125 5.12 1.24 2.08
C GLU A 125 4.70 2.33 1.11
N GLU A 126 4.51 3.54 1.62
CA GLU A 126 3.98 4.71 0.91
C GLU A 126 4.91 5.26 -0.19
N GLU A 127 6.16 4.77 -0.26
CA GLU A 127 7.14 5.22 -1.25
C GLU A 127 7.72 4.08 -2.09
N SER A 128 8.53 3.19 -1.48
CA SER A 128 9.35 2.22 -2.20
C SER A 128 9.18 0.78 -1.75
N SER A 129 8.36 0.53 -0.72
CA SER A 129 8.11 -0.79 -0.12
C SER A 129 9.42 -1.51 0.30
N LEU A 130 10.38 -0.76 0.84
CA LEU A 130 11.66 -1.34 1.26
C LEU A 130 11.47 -2.32 2.42
N GLY A 131 10.54 -2.05 3.32
CA GLY A 131 10.23 -2.90 4.45
C GLY A 131 9.71 -4.26 4.03
N SER A 132 8.70 -4.29 3.18
CA SER A 132 8.11 -5.54 2.69
C SER A 132 9.08 -6.34 1.82
N LYS A 133 9.88 -5.68 0.97
CA LYS A 133 10.95 -6.33 0.21
C LYS A 133 11.97 -7.00 1.13
N ALA A 134 12.41 -6.31 2.19
CA ALA A 134 13.34 -6.88 3.17
C ALA A 134 12.69 -8.03 3.98
N ALA A 135 11.41 -7.90 4.33
CA ALA A 135 10.67 -8.91 5.09
C ALA A 135 10.43 -10.19 4.28
N ASN A 136 10.41 -10.11 2.95
CA ASN A 136 10.06 -11.25 2.10
C ASN A 136 10.98 -12.47 2.31
N ASP A 137 12.25 -12.23 2.64
CA ASP A 137 13.25 -13.27 2.81
C ASP A 137 13.47 -13.69 4.28
N LEU A 138 12.62 -13.23 5.20
CA LEU A 138 12.72 -13.63 6.62
C LEU A 138 12.42 -15.13 6.78
N PRO A 139 13.22 -15.88 7.56
CA PRO A 139 13.01 -17.32 7.76
C PRO A 139 11.61 -17.67 8.30
N VAL A 140 10.99 -16.78 9.06
CA VAL A 140 9.66 -16.98 9.62
C VAL A 140 8.56 -17.01 8.55
N SER A 141 8.78 -16.39 7.38
CA SER A 141 7.82 -16.41 6.27
C SER A 141 7.49 -17.84 5.81
N ALA A 142 8.45 -18.75 5.87
CA ALA A 142 8.25 -20.17 5.50
C ALA A 142 7.23 -20.90 6.38
N LYS A 143 6.92 -20.38 7.57
CA LYS A 143 5.88 -20.92 8.48
C LYS A 143 4.50 -20.31 8.22
N CYS A 144 4.46 -19.16 7.55
CA CYS A 144 3.24 -18.43 7.28
C CYS A 144 2.39 -19.17 6.23
N ARG A 145 1.18 -19.54 6.58
CA ARG A 145 0.18 -20.13 5.65
C ARG A 145 -0.77 -19.07 5.10
N TYR A 146 -1.07 -18.09 5.92
CA TYR A 146 -2.00 -17.00 5.59
C TYR A 146 -1.47 -15.68 6.11
N MET A 147 -1.53 -14.65 5.28
CA MET A 147 -1.20 -13.28 5.65
C MET A 147 -2.40 -12.37 5.40
N ILE A 148 -2.89 -11.74 6.45
CA ILE A 148 -3.95 -10.71 6.35
C ILE A 148 -3.25 -9.35 6.39
N ASN A 149 -3.04 -8.78 5.21
CA ASN A 149 -2.53 -7.42 5.09
C ASN A 149 -3.65 -6.41 5.37
N GLY A 150 -3.30 -5.35 6.06
CA GLY A 150 -4.23 -4.32 6.50
C GLY A 150 -4.11 -3.06 5.65
N GLU A 151 -5.22 -2.65 5.04
CA GLU A 151 -5.37 -1.41 4.29
C GLU A 151 -6.81 -0.88 4.45
N PRO A 152 -7.08 0.40 4.17
CA PRO A 152 -8.43 0.96 4.28
C PRO A 152 -9.38 0.35 3.24
N THR A 153 -10.09 -0.71 3.62
CA THR A 153 -11.02 -1.43 2.74
C THR A 153 -12.48 -1.28 3.12
N ASP A 154 -12.85 -0.28 3.94
CA ASP A 154 -14.20 -0.14 4.50
C ASP A 154 -14.69 -1.40 5.23
N ASN A 155 -13.77 -2.19 5.82
CA ASN A 155 -14.04 -3.52 6.40
C ASN A 155 -14.58 -4.56 5.41
N ASP A 156 -14.46 -4.35 4.11
CA ASP A 156 -14.72 -5.35 3.09
C ASP A 156 -13.45 -6.19 2.84
N LEU A 157 -13.61 -7.49 2.64
CA LEU A 157 -12.50 -8.38 2.27
C LEU A 157 -12.04 -8.06 0.85
N GLY A 158 -10.81 -7.60 0.68
CA GLY A 158 -10.18 -7.42 -0.61
C GLY A 158 -9.85 -8.76 -1.24
N ILE A 159 -10.48 -9.09 -2.36
CA ILE A 159 -10.25 -10.34 -3.12
C ILE A 159 -9.29 -10.14 -4.31
N GLY A 160 -8.88 -8.91 -4.54
CA GLY A 160 -7.88 -8.53 -5.52
C GLY A 160 -7.47 -7.08 -5.36
N SER A 161 -6.23 -6.77 -5.72
CA SER A 161 -5.69 -5.40 -5.82
C SER A 161 -5.13 -5.18 -7.21
N LYS A 162 -5.35 -3.98 -7.78
CA LYS A 162 -4.71 -3.59 -9.04
C LYS A 162 -3.23 -3.39 -8.84
N GLY A 163 -2.48 -3.62 -9.92
CA GLY A 163 -1.06 -3.33 -9.97
C GLY A 163 -0.76 -1.83 -10.09
N SER A 164 0.50 -1.50 -10.03
CA SER A 164 1.04 -0.15 -10.16
C SER A 164 2.20 -0.16 -11.14
N LEU A 165 2.10 0.60 -12.21
CA LEU A 165 3.18 0.81 -13.17
C LEU A 165 3.47 2.31 -13.22
N ARG A 166 4.70 2.69 -12.86
CA ARG A 166 5.18 4.07 -12.97
C ARG A 166 6.12 4.16 -14.16
N MET A 167 5.86 5.11 -15.05
CA MET A 167 6.67 5.34 -16.23
C MET A 167 7.04 6.81 -16.36
N ARG A 168 8.19 7.05 -16.98
CA ARG A 168 8.62 8.37 -17.44
C ARG A 168 8.49 8.41 -18.96
N LEU A 169 7.75 9.39 -19.46
CA LEU A 169 7.71 9.75 -20.86
C LEU A 169 8.62 10.94 -21.11
N SER A 170 9.53 10.84 -22.06
CA SER A 170 10.41 11.94 -22.47
C SER A 170 10.26 12.23 -23.95
N THR A 171 10.33 13.52 -24.30
CA THR A 171 10.35 13.99 -25.67
C THR A 171 11.54 14.89 -25.91
N SER A 172 12.14 14.80 -27.07
CA SER A 172 13.28 15.61 -27.50
C SER A 172 12.91 16.52 -28.68
N GLY A 173 13.60 17.63 -28.77
CA GLY A 173 13.44 18.61 -29.81
C GLY A 173 14.75 19.31 -30.17
N LYS A 174 14.66 20.42 -30.84
CA LYS A 174 15.80 21.26 -31.24
C LYS A 174 15.56 22.69 -30.81
N ALA A 175 16.47 23.23 -29.97
CA ALA A 175 16.39 24.62 -29.54
C ALA A 175 16.58 25.60 -30.69
N ALA A 176 15.77 26.67 -30.68
CA ALA A 176 15.89 27.81 -31.59
C ALA A 176 15.36 29.08 -30.90
N HIS A 177 15.61 30.23 -31.51
CA HIS A 177 14.98 31.46 -31.04
C HIS A 177 13.48 31.42 -31.37
N SER A 178 12.60 31.75 -30.43
CA SER A 178 11.14 31.66 -30.60
C SER A 178 10.56 32.52 -31.73
N ALA A 179 11.29 33.52 -32.19
CA ALA A 179 10.92 34.34 -33.37
C ALA A 179 11.13 33.60 -34.71
N TYR A 180 11.82 32.46 -34.69
CA TYR A 180 12.12 31.61 -35.85
C TYR A 180 11.86 30.15 -35.51
N PRO A 181 10.62 29.81 -35.18
CA PRO A 181 10.27 28.47 -34.73
C PRO A 181 10.57 27.36 -35.75
N GLU A 182 10.57 27.69 -37.06
CA GLU A 182 10.89 26.78 -38.16
C GLU A 182 12.36 26.30 -38.15
N MET A 183 13.22 26.93 -37.38
CA MET A 183 14.64 26.53 -37.21
C MET A 183 14.83 25.53 -36.05
N GLY A 184 13.79 25.33 -35.24
CA GLY A 184 13.76 24.42 -34.10
C GLY A 184 12.73 23.30 -34.24
N GLU A 185 12.59 22.55 -33.16
CA GLU A 185 11.56 21.53 -32.99
C GLU A 185 11.16 21.51 -31.52
N SER A 186 9.87 21.72 -31.24
CA SER A 186 9.39 21.87 -29.86
C SER A 186 9.11 20.52 -29.21
N ALA A 187 9.90 20.17 -28.20
CA ALA A 187 9.66 18.99 -27.38
C ALA A 187 8.36 19.12 -26.56
N ILE A 188 7.97 20.33 -26.15
CA ILE A 188 6.71 20.54 -25.40
C ILE A 188 5.51 20.31 -26.33
N GLU A 189 5.54 20.76 -27.59
CA GLU A 189 4.43 20.48 -28.51
C GLU A 189 4.27 18.98 -28.77
N LYS A 190 5.38 18.27 -29.02
CA LYS A 190 5.37 16.79 -29.11
C LYS A 190 4.78 16.15 -27.84
N MET A 191 5.22 16.61 -26.65
CA MET A 191 4.72 16.09 -25.38
C MET A 191 3.21 16.28 -25.25
N VAL A 192 2.68 17.45 -25.61
CA VAL A 192 1.22 17.73 -25.58
C VAL A 192 0.45 16.81 -26.50
N GLU A 193 0.93 16.60 -27.73
CA GLU A 193 0.31 15.69 -28.70
C GLU A 193 0.30 14.24 -28.19
N VAL A 194 1.47 13.74 -27.72
CA VAL A 194 1.59 12.38 -27.19
C VAL A 194 0.71 12.18 -25.97
N LEU A 195 0.72 13.13 -25.02
CA LEU A 195 -0.11 13.04 -23.83
C LEU A 195 -1.61 13.06 -24.16
N SER A 196 -2.03 13.82 -25.16
CA SER A 196 -3.42 13.81 -25.64
C SER A 196 -3.84 12.41 -26.09
N ASP A 197 -2.99 11.72 -26.87
CA ASP A 197 -3.25 10.37 -27.35
C ASP A 197 -3.22 9.34 -26.22
N VAL A 198 -2.24 9.47 -25.28
CA VAL A 198 -2.08 8.57 -24.14
C VAL A 198 -3.26 8.69 -23.16
N ILE A 199 -3.74 9.90 -22.86
CA ILE A 199 -4.89 10.13 -21.97
C ILE A 199 -6.18 9.54 -22.57
N GLY A 200 -6.34 9.59 -23.88
CA GLY A 200 -7.49 9.04 -24.60
C GLY A 200 -7.37 7.55 -24.93
N ALA A 201 -6.28 6.89 -24.53
CA ALA A 201 -6.02 5.51 -24.93
C ALA A 201 -6.96 4.51 -24.25
N ASP A 202 -7.43 3.55 -25.04
CA ASP A 202 -8.02 2.33 -24.53
C ASP A 202 -6.88 1.37 -24.17
N LEU A 203 -6.72 1.11 -22.87
CA LEU A 203 -5.68 0.25 -22.32
C LEU A 203 -6.24 -1.13 -21.99
N PRO A 204 -5.43 -2.20 -22.13
CA PRO A 204 -5.85 -3.54 -21.78
C PRO A 204 -6.36 -3.64 -20.34
N GLY A 205 -7.53 -4.21 -20.15
CA GLY A 205 -8.16 -4.49 -18.86
C GLY A 205 -8.28 -5.99 -18.61
N ASP A 206 -8.97 -6.33 -17.51
CA ASP A 206 -9.25 -7.72 -17.11
C ASP A 206 -10.69 -7.82 -16.56
N GLU A 207 -11.37 -8.95 -16.79
CA GLU A 207 -12.76 -9.12 -16.35
C GLU A 207 -12.92 -9.06 -14.82
N PHE A 208 -11.94 -9.57 -14.06
CA PHE A 208 -11.96 -9.58 -12.60
C PHE A 208 -11.49 -8.24 -12.00
N PHE A 209 -10.40 -7.67 -12.52
CA PHE A 209 -9.83 -6.41 -12.01
C PHE A 209 -10.47 -5.16 -12.62
N GLY A 210 -11.21 -5.29 -13.72
CA GLY A 210 -11.82 -4.18 -14.47
C GLY A 210 -10.83 -3.44 -15.37
N ASP A 211 -11.01 -2.12 -15.54
CA ASP A 211 -10.22 -1.32 -16.48
C ASP A 211 -8.84 -0.94 -15.93
N THR A 212 -7.81 -0.96 -16.77
CA THR A 212 -6.54 -0.28 -16.49
C THR A 212 -6.74 1.23 -16.62
N THR A 213 -6.26 1.99 -15.64
CA THR A 213 -6.41 3.46 -15.65
C THR A 213 -5.05 4.15 -15.60
N LEU A 214 -4.95 5.32 -16.24
CA LEU A 214 -3.73 6.11 -16.34
C LEU A 214 -3.94 7.52 -15.75
N ASN A 215 -2.96 7.99 -15.02
CA ASN A 215 -2.87 9.36 -14.54
C ASN A 215 -1.54 9.99 -14.98
N VAL A 216 -1.60 11.19 -15.55
CA VAL A 216 -0.42 12.03 -15.76
C VAL A 216 -0.20 12.84 -14.49
N GLY A 217 0.77 12.41 -13.68
CA GLY A 217 1.00 12.99 -12.35
C GLY A 217 1.88 14.25 -12.38
N THR A 218 2.83 14.29 -13.32
CA THR A 218 3.76 15.41 -13.45
C THR A 218 4.04 15.71 -14.91
N ILE A 219 4.35 16.97 -15.22
CA ILE A 219 4.83 17.41 -16.53
C ILE A 219 5.83 18.56 -16.32
N SER A 220 6.93 18.54 -17.03
CA SER A 220 7.96 19.61 -17.03
C SER A 220 8.62 19.73 -18.39
N GLY A 221 9.19 20.89 -18.69
CA GLY A 221 9.91 21.09 -19.95
C GLY A 221 10.26 22.53 -20.25
N GLY A 222 11.12 22.70 -21.25
CA GLY A 222 11.57 24.00 -21.73
C GLY A 222 12.61 24.67 -20.85
N LEU A 223 13.17 25.77 -21.32
CA LEU A 223 14.21 26.56 -20.63
C LEU A 223 13.73 27.98 -20.32
N LYS A 224 13.23 28.69 -21.34
CA LYS A 224 12.74 30.07 -21.28
C LYS A 224 11.67 30.27 -22.36
N THR A 225 10.76 31.21 -22.15
CA THR A 225 9.64 31.49 -23.06
C THR A 225 10.04 31.96 -24.46
N ASN A 226 11.27 32.48 -24.63
CA ASN A 226 11.80 32.91 -25.91
C ASN A 226 12.73 31.87 -26.60
N VAL A 227 12.70 30.61 -26.12
CA VAL A 227 13.49 29.50 -26.70
C VAL A 227 12.52 28.36 -27.06
N VAL A 228 12.62 27.82 -28.29
CA VAL A 228 11.93 26.58 -28.66
C VAL A 228 12.41 25.44 -27.77
N PRO A 229 11.52 24.72 -27.04
CA PRO A 229 11.91 23.77 -26.00
C PRO A 229 12.69 22.57 -26.57
N PRO A 230 13.92 22.27 -26.10
CA PRO A 230 14.68 21.11 -26.57
C PRO A 230 14.32 19.80 -25.86
N SER A 231 13.64 19.84 -24.71
CA SER A 231 13.24 18.66 -23.95
C SER A 231 11.97 18.91 -23.13
N ALA A 232 11.21 17.84 -22.92
CA ALA A 232 10.11 17.80 -21.97
C ALA A 232 9.98 16.38 -21.40
N GLU A 233 9.44 16.27 -20.19
CA GLU A 233 9.22 15.00 -19.46
C GLU A 233 7.86 15.01 -18.79
N ALA A 234 7.25 13.81 -18.70
CA ALA A 234 6.01 13.57 -17.94
C ALA A 234 6.12 12.28 -17.13
N GLY A 235 5.60 12.30 -15.91
CA GLY A 235 5.47 11.12 -15.06
C GLY A 235 4.07 10.53 -15.19
N LEU A 236 4.00 9.26 -15.57
CA LEU A 236 2.78 8.50 -15.75
C LEU A 236 2.62 7.50 -14.62
N HIS A 237 1.42 7.39 -14.05
CA HIS A 237 1.07 6.36 -13.08
C HIS A 237 -0.13 5.57 -13.61
N ILE A 238 0.08 4.29 -13.86
CA ILE A 238 -0.91 3.37 -14.40
C ILE A 238 -1.35 2.40 -13.31
N ARG A 239 -2.64 2.26 -13.06
CA ARG A 239 -3.23 1.22 -12.22
C ARG A 239 -3.55 0.01 -13.11
N LEU A 240 -2.67 -0.99 -13.06
CA LEU A 240 -2.76 -2.18 -13.89
C LEU A 240 -3.91 -3.08 -13.46
N ALA A 241 -4.74 -3.46 -14.43
CA ALA A 241 -5.74 -4.52 -14.25
C ALA A 241 -5.27 -5.86 -14.87
N THR A 242 -4.16 -5.87 -15.59
CA THR A 242 -3.57 -7.02 -16.26
C THR A 242 -2.04 -7.00 -16.12
N ASP A 243 -1.34 -7.94 -16.74
CA ASP A 243 0.11 -7.91 -16.83
C ASP A 243 0.59 -6.61 -17.49
N ASP A 244 1.77 -6.16 -17.16
CA ASP A 244 2.35 -4.90 -17.62
C ASP A 244 2.72 -4.92 -19.11
N GLY A 245 3.14 -6.08 -19.66
CA GLY A 245 3.60 -6.21 -21.04
C GLY A 245 2.62 -5.63 -22.08
N PRO A 246 1.36 -6.09 -22.14
CA PRO A 246 0.36 -5.56 -23.09
C PRO A 246 0.09 -4.06 -22.95
N VAL A 247 0.16 -3.54 -21.71
CA VAL A 247 -0.03 -2.11 -21.43
C VAL A 247 1.16 -1.29 -21.93
N ILE A 248 2.38 -1.76 -21.66
CA ILE A 248 3.62 -1.12 -22.13
C ILE A 248 3.68 -1.15 -23.66
N GLU A 249 3.34 -2.27 -24.30
CA GLU A 249 3.28 -2.39 -25.75
C GLU A 249 2.31 -1.38 -26.35
N ARG A 250 1.09 -1.29 -25.79
CA ARG A 250 0.08 -0.34 -26.24
C ARG A 250 0.52 1.11 -26.10
N LEU A 251 1.16 1.47 -24.97
CA LEU A 251 1.69 2.82 -24.77
C LEU A 251 2.85 3.13 -25.74
N ASN A 252 3.74 2.16 -26.00
CA ASN A 252 4.82 2.34 -26.97
C ASN A 252 4.29 2.53 -28.42
N GLU A 253 3.23 1.80 -28.81
CA GLU A 253 2.56 2.02 -30.10
C GLU A 253 2.03 3.46 -30.25
N ILE A 254 1.42 3.99 -29.16
CA ILE A 254 0.86 5.35 -29.18
C ILE A 254 1.96 6.40 -29.22
N VAL A 255 3.01 6.23 -28.43
CA VAL A 255 4.13 7.17 -28.39
C VAL A 255 4.91 7.17 -29.70
N GLY A 256 5.16 5.99 -30.29
CA GLY A 256 5.90 5.82 -31.52
C GLY A 256 7.30 6.47 -31.44
N ASP A 257 7.67 7.17 -32.51
CA ASP A 257 8.94 7.87 -32.62
C ASP A 257 8.93 9.32 -32.03
N ARG A 258 7.77 9.72 -31.46
CA ARG A 258 7.60 11.07 -30.89
C ARG A 258 8.24 11.22 -29.50
N GLY A 259 8.55 10.11 -28.81
CA GLY A 259 9.12 10.12 -27.46
C GLY A 259 9.63 8.75 -27.04
N GLU A 260 10.15 8.69 -25.80
CA GLU A 260 10.66 7.48 -25.18
C GLU A 260 9.92 7.22 -23.88
N LEU A 261 9.55 5.96 -23.62
CA LEU A 261 8.96 5.49 -22.37
C LEU A 261 9.98 4.68 -21.59
N GLU A 262 10.16 5.02 -20.31
CA GLU A 262 11.00 4.28 -19.37
C GLU A 262 10.16 3.80 -18.19
N THR A 263 10.23 2.49 -17.89
CA THR A 263 9.60 1.92 -16.70
C THR A 263 10.43 2.24 -15.47
N MET A 264 9.84 2.95 -14.51
CA MET A 264 10.47 3.34 -13.25
C MET A 264 10.24 2.29 -12.15
N SER A 265 9.03 1.76 -12.06
CA SER A 265 8.66 0.67 -11.15
C SER A 265 7.41 -0.04 -11.65
N CYS A 266 7.29 -1.32 -11.29
CA CYS A 266 6.12 -2.13 -11.59
C CYS A 266 5.80 -3.08 -10.43
N SER A 267 4.52 -3.19 -10.10
CA SER A 267 3.93 -4.24 -9.28
C SER A 267 2.70 -4.75 -10.01
N LEU A 268 2.60 -6.07 -10.20
CA LEU A 268 1.49 -6.69 -10.93
C LEU A 268 0.22 -6.75 -10.06
N PRO A 269 -0.98 -6.88 -10.68
CA PRO A 269 -2.22 -7.16 -9.96
C PRO A 269 -2.12 -8.47 -9.19
N VAL A 270 -2.75 -8.54 -8.01
CA VAL A 270 -2.75 -9.75 -7.19
C VAL A 270 -4.18 -10.19 -6.90
N LYS A 271 -4.50 -11.44 -7.22
CA LYS A 271 -5.72 -12.12 -6.72
C LYS A 271 -5.46 -12.65 -5.32
N MET A 272 -6.44 -12.47 -4.44
CA MET A 272 -6.35 -12.86 -3.04
C MET A 272 -7.43 -13.89 -2.71
N LEU A 273 -7.34 -14.47 -1.52
CA LEU A 273 -8.25 -15.53 -1.10
C LEU A 273 -9.66 -14.97 -0.87
N GLU A 274 -10.63 -15.59 -1.52
CA GLU A 274 -12.05 -15.36 -1.28
C GLU A 274 -12.52 -16.17 -0.07
N VAL A 275 -13.29 -15.54 0.82
CA VAL A 275 -13.85 -16.19 2.00
C VAL A 275 -15.35 -15.94 2.07
N GLU A 276 -16.15 -17.00 1.99
CA GLU A 276 -17.61 -16.92 2.05
C GLU A 276 -18.09 -16.25 3.35
N GLY A 277 -19.12 -15.41 3.26
CA GLY A 277 -19.72 -14.72 4.41
C GLY A 277 -19.04 -13.38 4.77
N PHE A 278 -18.02 -12.96 4.02
CA PHE A 278 -17.49 -11.62 4.04
C PHE A 278 -18.02 -10.84 2.84
N LYS A 279 -18.30 -9.55 3.02
CA LYS A 279 -18.52 -8.64 1.90
C LYS A 279 -17.18 -8.46 1.20
N GLN A 280 -17.16 -8.57 -0.14
CA GLN A 280 -15.93 -8.66 -0.93
C GLN A 280 -15.84 -7.53 -1.95
N LYS A 281 -14.60 -7.11 -2.26
CA LYS A 281 -14.33 -6.15 -3.32
C LYS A 281 -12.94 -6.32 -3.94
N VAL A 282 -12.78 -5.86 -5.18
CA VAL A 282 -11.47 -5.61 -5.78
C VAL A 282 -11.08 -4.16 -5.49
N VAL A 283 -9.90 -3.95 -4.90
CA VAL A 283 -9.40 -2.61 -4.62
C VAL A 283 -8.60 -2.07 -5.81
N ARG A 284 -8.60 -0.74 -5.98
CA ARG A 284 -7.93 -0.08 -7.11
C ARG A 284 -6.51 0.37 -6.81
N PHE A 285 -6.09 0.29 -5.56
CA PHE A 285 -4.76 0.65 -5.10
C PHE A 285 -3.86 -0.58 -4.97
N THR A 286 -2.57 -0.36 -4.84
CA THR A 286 -1.53 -1.37 -4.62
C THR A 286 -1.15 -1.35 -3.15
N THR A 287 -0.69 -2.48 -2.62
CA THR A 287 -0.31 -2.71 -1.23
C THR A 287 1.09 -3.34 -1.16
N ASP A 288 1.57 -3.69 0.03
CA ASP A 288 2.79 -4.47 0.23
C ASP A 288 2.71 -5.93 -0.25
N ILE A 289 1.49 -6.47 -0.47
CA ILE A 289 1.28 -7.88 -0.85
C ILE A 289 2.15 -8.34 -2.04
N PRO A 290 2.28 -7.58 -3.15
CA PRO A 290 3.12 -7.97 -4.27
C PRO A 290 4.60 -8.21 -3.92
N GLN A 291 5.09 -7.63 -2.83
CA GLN A 291 6.47 -7.75 -2.37
C GLN A 291 6.64 -8.90 -1.35
N LEU A 292 5.54 -9.39 -0.75
CA LEU A 292 5.53 -10.41 0.31
C LEU A 292 5.18 -11.81 -0.23
N THR A 293 5.80 -12.20 -1.33
CA THR A 293 5.49 -13.43 -2.09
C THR A 293 5.78 -14.72 -1.33
N ASN A 294 6.64 -14.68 -0.31
CA ASN A 294 6.99 -15.84 0.52
C ASN A 294 6.09 -15.99 1.77
N TRP A 295 5.10 -15.08 1.96
CA TRP A 295 4.27 -15.03 3.18
C TRP A 295 2.92 -15.76 3.05
N GLY A 296 2.91 -16.87 2.32
CA GLY A 296 1.73 -17.73 2.21
C GLY A 296 0.60 -17.12 1.36
N THR A 297 -0.65 -17.45 1.69
CA THR A 297 -1.81 -16.99 0.94
C THR A 297 -2.25 -15.60 1.43
N PRO A 298 -2.23 -14.57 0.56
CA PRO A 298 -2.57 -13.21 0.97
C PRO A 298 -4.08 -12.99 1.07
N LEU A 299 -4.48 -12.18 2.04
CA LEU A 299 -5.80 -11.59 2.21
C LEU A 299 -5.63 -10.09 2.50
N LEU A 300 -6.65 -9.29 2.24
CA LEU A 300 -6.63 -7.85 2.45
C LEU A 300 -7.89 -7.42 3.19
N LEU A 301 -7.73 -6.72 4.33
CA LEU A 301 -8.86 -6.27 5.14
C LEU A 301 -8.41 -5.13 6.05
N GLY A 302 -9.25 -4.11 6.23
CA GLY A 302 -9.03 -3.13 7.29
C GLY A 302 -10.11 -2.06 7.39
N PRO A 303 -10.15 -1.36 8.53
CA PRO A 303 -11.10 -0.29 8.79
C PRO A 303 -10.75 0.99 8.02
N GLY A 304 -11.74 1.85 7.88
CA GLY A 304 -11.60 3.14 7.20
C GLY A 304 -11.67 3.03 5.70
N SER A 305 -11.71 4.18 5.05
CA SER A 305 -11.87 4.30 3.59
C SER A 305 -10.62 4.86 2.95
N ILE A 306 -10.18 4.25 1.84
CA ILE A 306 -9.09 4.78 1.02
C ILE A 306 -9.40 6.18 0.46
N LEU A 307 -10.67 6.56 0.39
CA LEU A 307 -11.09 7.88 -0.07
C LEU A 307 -10.84 8.99 0.97
N ASP A 308 -10.69 8.62 2.24
CA ASP A 308 -10.34 9.53 3.33
C ASP A 308 -8.82 9.55 3.59
N ALA A 309 -8.11 8.47 3.24
CA ALA A 309 -6.65 8.37 3.32
C ALA A 309 -5.96 9.46 2.48
N HIS A 310 -4.75 9.89 2.89
CA HIS A 310 -3.94 10.91 2.21
C HIS A 310 -4.57 12.31 2.12
N THR A 311 -5.74 12.52 2.70
CA THR A 311 -6.42 13.84 2.73
C THR A 311 -5.96 14.68 3.93
N SER A 312 -6.25 15.99 3.90
CA SER A 312 -6.00 16.90 5.03
C SER A 312 -6.98 16.69 6.20
N HIS A 313 -8.01 15.89 6.00
CA HIS A 313 -9.08 15.61 6.97
C HIS A 313 -9.28 14.11 7.14
N GLU A 314 -8.20 13.35 7.04
CA GLU A 314 -8.19 11.90 7.27
C GLU A 314 -8.81 11.55 8.62
N TYR A 315 -9.65 10.53 8.64
CA TYR A 315 -10.28 10.00 9.86
C TYR A 315 -10.60 8.51 9.72
N VAL A 316 -10.81 7.87 10.88
CA VAL A 316 -11.44 6.54 10.97
C VAL A 316 -12.62 6.61 11.94
N LYS A 317 -13.69 5.90 11.66
CA LYS A 317 -14.79 5.77 12.61
C LYS A 317 -14.44 4.78 13.71
N LYS A 318 -14.82 5.09 14.94
CA LYS A 318 -14.61 4.19 16.09
C LYS A 318 -15.36 2.88 15.93
N GLU A 319 -16.54 2.91 15.33
CA GLU A 319 -17.31 1.70 15.01
C GLU A 319 -16.59 0.80 14.01
N ASP A 320 -15.89 1.39 13.00
CA ASP A 320 -15.14 0.62 12.01
C ASP A 320 -13.93 -0.08 12.63
N LEU A 321 -13.24 0.55 13.60
CA LEU A 321 -12.14 -0.08 14.35
C LEU A 321 -12.62 -1.30 15.15
N VAL A 322 -13.76 -1.18 15.84
CA VAL A 322 -14.34 -2.29 16.61
C VAL A 322 -14.75 -3.43 15.67
N ALA A 323 -15.45 -3.10 14.58
CA ALA A 323 -15.85 -4.09 13.59
C ALA A 323 -14.66 -4.80 12.95
N ALA A 324 -13.56 -4.07 12.67
CA ALA A 324 -12.34 -4.66 12.15
C ALA A 324 -11.73 -5.70 13.09
N VAL A 325 -11.68 -5.43 14.40
CA VAL A 325 -11.20 -6.41 15.39
C VAL A 325 -12.02 -7.70 15.32
N GLU A 326 -13.35 -7.61 15.29
CA GLU A 326 -14.24 -8.77 15.18
C GLU A 326 -14.03 -9.54 13.87
N LEU A 327 -13.88 -8.81 12.76
CA LEU A 327 -13.64 -9.41 11.44
C LEU A 327 -12.28 -10.12 11.37
N TYR A 328 -11.21 -9.52 11.89
CA TYR A 328 -9.88 -10.15 11.98
C TYR A 328 -9.91 -11.42 12.83
N VAL A 329 -10.59 -11.39 13.99
CA VAL A 329 -10.74 -12.58 14.86
C VAL A 329 -11.52 -13.68 14.15
N ASN A 330 -12.64 -13.35 13.51
CA ASN A 330 -13.46 -14.32 12.78
C ASN A 330 -12.66 -14.93 11.61
N LEU A 331 -12.04 -14.08 10.81
CA LEU A 331 -11.24 -14.51 9.66
C LEU A 331 -10.08 -15.39 10.10
N GLY A 332 -9.33 -14.97 11.12
CA GLY A 332 -8.20 -15.71 11.67
C GLY A 332 -8.58 -17.10 12.16
N ARG A 333 -9.67 -17.24 12.92
CA ARG A 333 -10.19 -18.55 13.37
C ARG A 333 -10.53 -19.45 12.18
N ARG A 334 -11.27 -18.94 11.21
CA ARG A 334 -11.71 -19.74 10.05
C ARG A 334 -10.53 -20.22 9.21
N LEU A 335 -9.49 -19.39 9.06
CA LEU A 335 -8.27 -19.75 8.34
C LEU A 335 -7.49 -20.86 9.07
N LEU A 336 -7.29 -20.70 10.39
CA LEU A 336 -6.53 -21.65 11.21
C LEU A 336 -7.26 -22.96 11.46
N ASP A 337 -8.60 -22.96 11.46
CA ASP A 337 -9.43 -24.16 11.56
C ASP A 337 -9.64 -24.89 10.23
N GLY A 338 -9.10 -24.36 9.12
CA GLY A 338 -9.24 -24.97 7.80
C GLY A 338 -10.66 -24.89 7.22
N GLN A 339 -11.48 -23.94 7.69
CA GLN A 339 -12.88 -23.76 7.27
C GLN A 339 -13.00 -22.94 5.97
N VAL A 340 -11.91 -22.62 5.31
CA VAL A 340 -11.88 -21.85 4.07
C VAL A 340 -11.56 -22.77 2.89
N LYS A 341 -12.46 -22.81 1.90
CA LYS A 341 -12.24 -23.56 0.66
C LYS A 341 -11.21 -22.81 -0.20
N ARG A 342 -10.08 -23.44 -0.52
CA ARG A 342 -9.21 -22.96 -1.59
C ARG A 342 -9.90 -23.26 -2.92
N HIS A 343 -10.31 -22.24 -3.66
CA HIS A 343 -10.60 -22.44 -5.07
C HIS A 343 -9.28 -22.81 -5.76
N ARG A 344 -9.27 -23.99 -6.37
CA ARG A 344 -8.14 -24.54 -7.15
C ARG A 344 -8.06 -23.84 -8.50
#